data_2a385264abda056d5dcfa2b97a910900
#
_entry.id   2a385264abda056d5dcfa2b97a910900
#
_cell.length_a   1.000
_cell.length_b   1.000
_cell.length_c   1.000
_cell.angle_alpha   90.00
_cell.angle_beta   90.00
_cell.angle_gamma   90.00
#
_symmetry.space_group_name_H-M   'P 1'
#
loop_
_entity.id
_entity.type
_entity.pdbx_description
1 polymer ?
#
loop_
_entity_poly.entity_id
_entity_poly.type
_entity_poly.pdbx_seq_one_letter_code
_entity_poly.pdbx_strand_id
1 'polypeptide(L)'
;VVCDDIEMGITHVIRGQDHLTNTHKQNLIYQALGAKVPEFAHLPLILAPNKGKLSKRKHGEIVSLTTYRDAGFLPEAFRNFLALLGWSAGEE
;
A
#
# COMPACT_ATOMS: atom_id res chain seq x y z
N VAL A 1 2.86 15.50 -0.92
CA VAL A 1 2.24 14.35 -1.59
C VAL A 1 1.24 14.78 -2.65
N VAL A 2 0.24 15.61 -2.29
CA VAL A 2 -0.78 16.05 -3.24
C VAL A 2 -0.19 16.81 -4.43
N CYS A 3 0.70 17.76 -4.18
CA CYS A 3 1.30 18.54 -5.25
C CYS A 3 2.11 17.67 -6.20
N ASP A 4 2.87 16.73 -5.66
CA ASP A 4 3.65 15.80 -6.46
C ASP A 4 2.76 14.90 -7.32
N ASP A 5 1.67 14.41 -6.75
CA ASP A 5 0.73 13.55 -7.46
C ASP A 5 0.03 14.30 -8.59
N ILE A 6 -0.28 15.58 -8.39
CA ILE A 6 -0.85 16.41 -9.44
C ILE A 6 0.14 16.61 -10.58
N GLU A 7 1.39 16.98 -10.27
CA GLU A 7 2.43 17.18 -11.27
C GLU A 7 2.72 15.91 -12.08
N MET A 8 2.74 14.77 -11.40
CA MET A 8 3.03 13.48 -12.05
C MET A 8 1.83 12.89 -12.79
N GLY A 9 0.65 13.49 -12.66
CA GLY A 9 -0.56 13.00 -13.31
C GLY A 9 -1.05 11.67 -12.75
N ILE A 10 -0.89 11.46 -11.45
CA ILE A 10 -1.32 10.22 -10.78
C ILE A 10 -2.84 10.12 -10.82
N THR A 11 -3.35 9.01 -11.33
CA THR A 11 -4.79 8.76 -11.47
C THR A 11 -5.33 7.85 -10.38
N HIS A 12 -4.51 6.97 -9.84
CA HIS A 12 -4.90 5.99 -8.82
C HIS A 12 -3.88 5.96 -7.71
N VAL A 13 -4.35 5.98 -6.47
CA VAL A 13 -3.52 5.86 -5.27
C VAL A 13 -3.92 4.58 -4.54
N ILE A 14 -3.01 3.60 -4.53
CA ILE A 14 -3.21 2.32 -3.86
C ILE A 14 -2.18 2.23 -2.74
N ARG A 15 -2.64 2.19 -1.50
CA ARG A 15 -1.75 2.29 -0.33
C ARG A 15 -2.35 1.59 0.89
N GLY A 16 -1.59 1.54 1.99
CA GLY A 16 -2.07 0.96 3.25
C GLY A 16 -3.21 1.78 3.87
N GLN A 17 -4.10 1.12 4.59
CA GLN A 17 -5.25 1.77 5.22
C GLN A 17 -4.87 2.70 6.38
N ASP A 18 -3.61 2.66 6.84
CA ASP A 18 -3.11 3.62 7.82
C ASP A 18 -3.12 5.07 7.31
N HIS A 19 -3.24 5.25 6.00
CA HIS A 19 -3.37 6.57 5.37
C HIS A 19 -4.82 6.97 5.09
N LEU A 20 -5.80 6.17 5.50
CA LEU A 20 -7.21 6.41 5.19
C LEU A 20 -7.70 7.76 5.73
N THR A 21 -7.35 8.10 6.96
CA THR A 21 -7.73 9.39 7.55
C THR A 21 -7.11 10.58 6.83
N ASN A 22 -5.92 10.40 6.25
CA ASN A 22 -5.25 11.45 5.47
C ASN A 22 -5.98 11.73 4.16
N THR A 23 -6.76 10.77 3.64
CA THR A 23 -7.49 10.92 2.39
C THR A 23 -8.45 12.11 2.43
N HIS A 24 -9.15 12.31 3.53
CA HIS A 24 -10.08 13.44 3.68
C HIS A 24 -9.37 14.77 3.59
N LYS A 25 -8.22 14.90 4.26
CA LYS A 25 -7.41 16.12 4.21
C LYS A 25 -6.86 16.36 2.80
N GLN A 26 -6.39 15.30 2.16
CA GLN A 26 -5.85 15.36 0.80
C GLN A 26 -6.92 15.75 -0.22
N ASN A 27 -8.14 15.23 -0.09
CA ASN A 27 -9.26 15.62 -0.94
C ASN A 27 -9.56 17.11 -0.85
N LEU A 28 -9.51 17.68 0.35
CA LEU A 28 -9.70 19.13 0.54
C LEU A 28 -8.62 19.94 -0.19
N ILE A 29 -7.39 19.47 -0.16
CA ILE A 29 -6.27 20.11 -0.87
C ILE A 29 -6.47 20.04 -2.39
N TYR A 30 -6.88 18.88 -2.92
CA TYR A 30 -7.21 18.74 -4.34
C TYR A 30 -8.29 19.73 -4.76
N GLN A 31 -9.35 19.84 -3.97
CA GLN A 31 -10.45 20.76 -4.25
C GLN A 31 -9.98 22.23 -4.21
N ALA A 32 -9.15 22.58 -3.21
CA ALA A 32 -8.63 23.95 -3.08
C ALA A 32 -7.74 24.33 -4.27
N LEU A 33 -7.01 23.38 -4.84
CA LEU A 33 -6.15 23.60 -6.00
C LEU A 33 -6.89 23.49 -7.33
N GLY A 34 -8.18 23.12 -7.31
CA GLY A 34 -8.96 22.93 -8.53
C GLY A 34 -8.51 21.73 -9.37
N ALA A 35 -7.85 20.76 -8.76
CA ALA A 35 -7.34 19.58 -9.45
C ALA A 35 -8.30 18.41 -9.33
N LYS A 36 -8.21 17.48 -10.30
CA LYS A 36 -9.02 16.26 -10.27
C LYS A 36 -8.54 15.34 -9.16
N VAL A 37 -9.47 14.88 -8.31
CA VAL A 37 -9.17 13.92 -7.25
C VAL A 37 -8.90 12.55 -7.87
N PRO A 38 -7.77 11.88 -7.54
CA PRO A 38 -7.52 10.53 -8.02
C PRO A 38 -8.45 9.51 -7.36
N GLU A 39 -8.48 8.31 -7.93
CA GLU A 39 -9.17 7.19 -7.31
C GLU A 39 -8.31 6.60 -6.19
N PHE A 40 -8.91 6.28 -5.05
CA PHE A 40 -8.19 5.74 -3.91
C PHE A 40 -8.58 4.29 -3.64
N ALA A 41 -7.60 3.47 -3.31
CA ALA A 41 -7.80 2.12 -2.78
C ALA A 41 -6.88 1.94 -1.57
N HIS A 42 -7.42 1.36 -0.50
CA HIS A 42 -6.68 1.17 0.74
C HIS A 42 -6.62 -0.32 1.07
N LEU A 43 -5.40 -0.82 1.21
CA LEU A 43 -5.13 -2.21 1.55
C LEU A 43 -5.10 -2.40 3.07
N PRO A 44 -5.52 -3.58 3.56
CA PRO A 44 -5.45 -3.85 4.99
C PRO A 44 -4.01 -3.86 5.49
N LEU A 45 -3.83 -3.56 6.78
CA LEU A 45 -2.51 -3.60 7.41
C LEU A 45 -2.06 -5.04 7.62
N ILE A 46 -0.76 -5.29 7.42
CA ILE A 46 -0.13 -6.55 7.81
C ILE A 46 0.30 -6.41 9.26
N LEU A 47 -0.19 -7.31 10.10
CA LEU A 47 0.03 -7.25 11.54
C LEU A 47 1.11 -8.24 11.99
N ALA A 48 1.89 -7.85 13.00
CA ALA A 48 2.78 -8.74 13.72
C ALA A 48 1.97 -9.70 14.62
N PRO A 49 2.57 -10.79 15.12
CA PRO A 49 1.87 -11.73 16.00
C PRO A 49 1.22 -11.08 17.23
N ASN A 50 1.78 -9.96 17.72
CA ASN A 50 1.21 -9.20 18.84
C ASN A 50 0.09 -8.24 18.42
N LYS A 51 -0.40 -8.36 17.18
CA LYS A 51 -1.42 -7.49 16.57
C LYS A 51 -0.98 -6.04 16.37
N GLY A 52 0.30 -5.72 16.59
CA GLY A 52 0.86 -4.42 16.23
C GLY A 52 1.17 -4.34 14.74
N LYS A 53 1.24 -3.12 14.20
CA LYS A 53 1.60 -2.93 12.80
C LYS A 53 2.99 -3.47 12.52
N LEU A 54 3.12 -4.27 11.46
CA LEU A 54 4.41 -4.78 11.01
C LEU A 54 5.28 -3.62 10.50
N SER A 55 6.53 -3.54 10.95
CA SER A 55 7.43 -2.47 10.54
C SER A 55 8.86 -2.96 10.37
N LYS A 56 9.60 -2.33 9.45
CA LYS A 56 11.01 -2.65 9.22
C LYS A 56 11.88 -2.39 10.47
N ARG A 57 11.51 -1.40 11.27
CA ARG A 57 12.26 -1.02 12.46
C ARG A 57 12.22 -2.11 13.54
N LYS A 58 11.05 -2.76 13.71
CA LYS A 58 10.83 -3.77 14.74
C LYS A 58 10.96 -5.20 14.23
N HIS A 59 10.70 -5.44 12.93
CA HIS A 59 10.56 -6.77 12.35
C HIS A 59 11.43 -6.95 11.09
N GLY A 60 12.56 -6.27 11.01
CA GLY A 60 13.37 -6.06 9.81
C GLY A 60 13.50 -7.25 8.86
N GLU A 61 13.91 -8.44 9.36
CA GLU A 61 14.11 -9.61 8.49
C GLU A 61 12.83 -10.10 7.86
N ILE A 62 11.72 -10.14 8.62
CA ILE A 62 10.44 -10.65 8.14
C ILE A 62 9.86 -9.77 7.03
N VAL A 63 10.11 -8.46 7.09
CA VAL A 63 9.57 -7.50 6.13
C VAL A 63 10.54 -7.16 5.01
N SER A 64 11.75 -7.69 5.04
CA SER A 64 12.75 -7.45 4.01
C SER A 64 12.54 -8.38 2.83
N LEU A 65 12.46 -7.80 1.64
CA LEU A 65 12.33 -8.56 0.40
C LEU A 65 13.52 -9.50 0.17
N THR A 66 14.72 -9.05 0.55
CA THR A 66 15.94 -9.83 0.36
C THR A 66 15.96 -11.11 1.18
N THR A 67 15.30 -11.13 2.34
CA THR A 67 15.17 -12.33 3.17
C THR A 67 14.50 -13.47 2.40
N TYR A 68 13.42 -13.17 1.70
CA TYR A 68 12.67 -14.16 0.92
C TYR A 68 13.42 -14.57 -0.33
N ARG A 69 14.11 -13.64 -0.98
CA ARG A 69 14.96 -13.95 -2.13
C ARG A 69 16.06 -14.93 -1.73
N ASP A 70 16.75 -14.67 -0.62
CA ASP A 70 17.86 -15.50 -0.14
C ASP A 70 17.38 -16.85 0.36
N ALA A 71 16.13 -16.96 0.81
CA ALA A 71 15.51 -18.21 1.21
C ALA A 71 15.03 -19.05 0.01
N GLY A 72 15.14 -18.55 -1.21
CA GLY A 72 14.82 -19.30 -2.42
C GLY A 72 13.40 -19.14 -2.94
N PHE A 73 12.64 -18.17 -2.46
CA PHE A 73 11.31 -17.88 -2.99
C PHE A 73 11.42 -17.28 -4.39
N LEU A 74 10.66 -17.84 -5.33
CA LEU A 74 10.59 -17.29 -6.68
C LEU A 74 9.83 -15.96 -6.69
N PRO A 75 10.28 -14.97 -7.47
CA PRO A 75 9.60 -13.66 -7.53
C PRO A 75 8.12 -13.75 -7.88
N GLU A 76 7.76 -14.61 -8.82
CA GLU A 76 6.39 -14.79 -9.26
C GLU A 76 5.50 -15.37 -8.16
N ALA A 77 6.00 -16.37 -7.44
CA ALA A 77 5.27 -17.00 -6.33
C ALA A 77 5.09 -16.02 -5.18
N PHE A 78 6.12 -15.28 -4.84
CA PHE A 78 6.07 -14.27 -3.78
C PHE A 78 5.11 -13.14 -4.11
N ARG A 79 5.13 -12.66 -5.34
CA ARG A 79 4.21 -11.61 -5.81
C ARG A 79 2.76 -12.09 -5.77
N ASN A 80 2.51 -13.33 -6.22
CA ASN A 80 1.17 -13.91 -6.17
C ASN A 80 0.65 -14.00 -4.73
N PHE A 81 1.49 -14.45 -3.81
CA PHE A 81 1.12 -14.52 -2.39
C PHE A 81 0.77 -13.14 -1.83
N LEU A 82 1.58 -12.12 -2.12
CA LEU A 82 1.33 -10.76 -1.65
C LEU A 82 0.03 -10.18 -2.21
N ALA A 83 -0.29 -10.50 -3.46
CA ALA A 83 -1.52 -10.02 -4.08
C ALA A 83 -2.77 -10.48 -3.33
N LEU A 84 -2.74 -11.70 -2.77
CA LEU A 84 -3.88 -12.28 -2.06
C LEU A 84 -4.16 -11.61 -0.71
N LEU A 85 -3.26 -10.77 -0.21
CA LEU A 85 -3.43 -10.09 1.07
C LEU A 85 -4.54 -9.03 1.08
N GLY A 86 -5.01 -8.62 -0.07
CA GLY A 86 -6.09 -7.63 -0.14
C GLY A 86 -6.85 -7.67 -1.45
N TRP A 87 -6.63 -8.69 -2.26
CA TRP A 87 -7.23 -8.78 -3.58
C TRP A 87 -7.53 -10.23 -3.94
N SER A 88 -8.54 -10.44 -4.74
CA SER A 88 -8.81 -11.73 -5.36
C SER A 88 -9.28 -11.52 -6.79
N ALA A 89 -9.00 -12.49 -7.64
CA ALA A 89 -9.42 -12.43 -9.06
C ALA A 89 -10.90 -12.76 -9.26
N GLY A 90 -11.63 -13.02 -8.20
CA GLY A 90 -13.02 -13.47 -8.21
C GLY A 90 -13.14 -14.89 -7.68
N GLU A 91 -14.38 -15.33 -7.52
CA GLU A 91 -14.66 -16.71 -7.13
C GLU A 91 -14.64 -17.61 -8.37
N GLU A 92 -13.97 -18.75 -8.27
CA GLU A 92 -14.07 -19.82 -9.22
C GLU A 92 -14.68 -21.06 -8.55
#